data_19f87a18b75cc0b1b0c098d056e882c8
#
_entry.id   19f87a18b75cc0b1b0c098d056e882c8
#
_cell.length_a   1.000
_cell.length_b   1.000
_cell.length_c   1.000
_cell.angle_alpha   90.00
_cell.angle_beta   90.00
_cell.angle_gamma   90.00
#
_symmetry.space_group_name_H-M   'P 1'
#
loop_
_entity.id
_entity.type
_entity.pdbx_description
1 polymer ?
#
loop_
_entity_poly.entity_id
_entity_poly.type
_entity_poly.pdbx_seq_one_letter_code
_entity_poly.pdbx_strand_id
1 'polypeptide(L)'
;WKEYDVLVCGAGPAGICAAVAAARQGARTALVERYGIPGGNLTSGCVGPILGSVSPGTMRDEVVALLGVPDNDMDGTTGVAHDMERAKIALTKLLDEKNLEVYLQTPVADAWMEGDRIRGAVVCTKEGLRVLAAQTVIDATGDGDVAVFAGCDYQKGREDGLMQPVTVEFTLDNVDEDRGILCIGDIDVVSFRGQRFLDWTKAQAEQGNIPKNTAAVRLHPPAWIQRCGL
;
A
#
# COMPACT_ATOMS: atom_id res chain seq x y z
N TRP A 1 1.78 -26.84 -10.45
CA TRP A 1 3.19 -26.72 -10.06
C TRP A 1 3.93 -25.89 -11.09
N LYS A 2 4.47 -24.71 -10.68
CA LYS A 2 5.41 -23.93 -11.49
C LYS A 2 6.61 -23.60 -10.63
N GLU A 3 7.76 -23.42 -11.27
CA GLU A 3 9.03 -23.17 -10.60
C GLU A 3 9.65 -21.86 -11.10
N TYR A 4 10.15 -21.05 -10.17
CA TYR A 4 10.73 -19.73 -10.40
C TYR A 4 12.09 -19.61 -9.69
N ASP A 5 12.88 -18.64 -10.10
CA ASP A 5 14.09 -18.27 -9.37
C ASP A 5 13.71 -17.39 -8.16
N VAL A 6 12.73 -16.48 -8.36
CA VAL A 6 12.22 -15.59 -7.32
C VAL A 6 10.69 -15.62 -7.31
N LEU A 7 10.11 -15.78 -6.12
CA LEU A 7 8.68 -15.58 -5.85
C LEU A 7 8.51 -14.38 -4.92
N VAL A 8 7.75 -13.39 -5.36
CA VAL A 8 7.41 -12.22 -4.54
C VAL A 8 5.94 -12.33 -4.13
N CYS A 9 5.68 -12.27 -2.83
CA CYS A 9 4.36 -12.39 -2.24
C CYS A 9 3.86 -11.01 -1.80
N GLY A 10 2.84 -10.49 -2.50
CA GLY A 10 2.27 -9.15 -2.32
C GLY A 10 2.78 -8.15 -3.38
N ALA A 11 1.85 -7.53 -4.10
CA ALA A 11 2.15 -6.50 -5.09
C ALA A 11 1.91 -5.07 -4.56
N GLY A 12 2.25 -4.84 -3.30
CA GLY A 12 2.40 -3.49 -2.75
C GLY A 12 3.65 -2.78 -3.31
N PRO A 13 3.96 -1.56 -2.87
CA PRO A 13 5.11 -0.80 -3.37
C PRO A 13 6.42 -1.59 -3.30
N ALA A 14 6.69 -2.27 -2.19
CA ALA A 14 7.89 -3.07 -1.99
C ALA A 14 7.95 -4.26 -2.95
N GLY A 15 6.83 -5.00 -3.08
CA GLY A 15 6.77 -6.20 -3.91
C GLY A 15 6.88 -5.90 -5.40
N ILE A 16 6.27 -4.81 -5.88
CA ILE A 16 6.41 -4.36 -7.27
C ILE A 16 7.88 -4.05 -7.56
N CYS A 17 8.53 -3.25 -6.71
CA CYS A 17 9.94 -2.91 -6.89
C CYS A 17 10.84 -4.15 -6.88
N ALA A 18 10.60 -5.07 -5.94
CA ALA A 18 11.37 -6.32 -5.84
C ALA A 18 11.20 -7.21 -7.07
N ALA A 19 9.95 -7.39 -7.54
CA ALA A 19 9.65 -8.24 -8.69
C ALA A 19 10.23 -7.70 -9.99
N VAL A 20 10.07 -6.40 -10.23
CA VAL A 20 10.63 -5.72 -11.42
C VAL A 20 12.16 -5.78 -11.40
N ALA A 21 12.78 -5.49 -10.25
CA ALA A 21 14.23 -5.55 -10.12
C ALA A 21 14.79 -6.96 -10.37
N ALA A 22 14.16 -8.00 -9.81
CA ALA A 22 14.56 -9.38 -10.03
C ALA A 22 14.42 -9.79 -11.51
N ALA A 23 13.29 -9.48 -12.13
CA ALA A 23 13.03 -9.79 -13.53
C ALA A 23 14.01 -9.09 -14.48
N ARG A 24 14.37 -7.83 -14.22
CA ARG A 24 15.35 -7.07 -14.99
C ARG A 24 16.77 -7.63 -14.88
N GLN A 25 17.09 -8.30 -13.76
CA GLN A 25 18.35 -9.04 -13.60
C GLN A 25 18.34 -10.42 -14.27
N GLY A 26 17.25 -10.77 -14.96
CA GLY A 26 17.14 -12.01 -15.71
C GLY A 26 16.55 -13.20 -14.93
N ALA A 27 16.19 -13.01 -13.66
CA ALA A 27 15.54 -14.05 -12.87
C ALA A 27 14.12 -14.33 -13.38
N ARG A 28 13.75 -15.60 -13.48
CA ARG A 28 12.35 -16.01 -13.70
C ARG A 28 11.57 -15.69 -12.44
N THR A 29 10.77 -14.66 -12.48
CA THR A 29 10.11 -14.10 -11.31
C THR A 29 8.61 -14.30 -11.37
N ALA A 30 8.00 -14.69 -10.26
CA ALA A 30 6.56 -14.63 -10.05
C ALA A 30 6.23 -13.56 -9.01
N LEU A 31 5.16 -12.83 -9.26
CA LEU A 31 4.55 -11.90 -8.31
C LEU A 31 3.11 -12.31 -8.06
N VAL A 32 2.75 -12.55 -6.80
CA VAL A 32 1.37 -12.88 -6.42
C VAL A 32 0.73 -11.75 -5.63
N GLU A 33 -0.54 -11.48 -5.91
CA GLU A 33 -1.31 -10.42 -5.27
C GLU A 33 -2.74 -10.89 -4.97
N ARG A 34 -3.21 -10.65 -3.77
CA ARG A 34 -4.58 -11.03 -3.35
C ARG A 34 -5.67 -10.20 -4.01
N TYR A 35 -5.39 -8.96 -4.39
CA TYR A 35 -6.32 -8.09 -5.07
C TYR A 35 -6.25 -8.22 -6.59
N GLY A 36 -7.25 -7.67 -7.27
CA GLY A 36 -7.31 -7.63 -8.74
C GLY A 36 -6.47 -6.52 -9.36
N ILE A 37 -5.75 -5.74 -8.56
CA ILE A 37 -4.92 -4.61 -8.98
C ILE A 37 -3.65 -4.56 -8.15
N PRO A 38 -2.49 -4.26 -8.76
CA PRO A 38 -1.25 -4.03 -8.02
C PRO A 38 -1.22 -2.64 -7.39
N GLY A 39 -0.30 -2.42 -6.46
CA GLY A 39 -0.03 -1.12 -5.86
C GLY A 39 -0.23 -1.07 -4.34
N GLY A 40 -1.02 -1.98 -3.78
CA GLY A 40 -1.29 -2.00 -2.34
C GLY A 40 -1.78 -0.64 -1.85
N ASN A 41 -1.06 -0.01 -0.91
CA ASN A 41 -1.43 1.31 -0.39
C ASN A 41 -1.47 2.40 -1.47
N LEU A 42 -0.66 2.32 -2.52
CA LEU A 42 -0.69 3.30 -3.62
C LEU A 42 -1.96 3.25 -4.47
N THR A 43 -2.75 2.20 -4.35
CA THR A 43 -3.97 1.98 -5.15
C THR A 43 -5.15 1.57 -4.29
N SER A 44 -5.23 0.28 -3.88
CA SER A 44 -6.35 -0.27 -3.11
C SER A 44 -6.47 0.33 -1.71
N GLY A 45 -5.34 0.71 -1.09
CA GLY A 45 -5.32 1.30 0.24
C GLY A 45 -5.57 2.81 0.26
N CYS A 46 -5.75 3.45 -0.90
CA CYS A 46 -6.08 4.87 -1.04
C CYS A 46 -5.09 5.85 -0.36
N VAL A 47 -3.83 5.44 -0.15
CA VAL A 47 -2.78 6.29 0.42
C VAL A 47 -2.09 7.06 -0.69
N GLY A 48 -2.52 8.31 -0.92
CA GLY A 48 -2.01 9.15 -1.99
C GLY A 48 -0.58 9.67 -1.81
N PRO A 49 -0.17 10.15 -0.63
CA PRO A 49 1.18 10.68 -0.43
C PRO A 49 2.23 9.57 -0.34
N ILE A 50 3.39 9.79 -1.00
CA ILE A 50 4.57 8.94 -0.86
C ILE A 50 5.52 9.62 0.12
N LEU A 51 5.68 9.04 1.29
CA LEU A 51 6.45 9.60 2.39
C LEU A 51 7.86 8.99 2.48
N GLY A 52 8.78 9.76 3.06
CA GLY A 52 10.13 9.32 3.33
C GLY A 52 11.09 9.47 2.15
N SER A 53 12.37 9.36 2.45
CA SER A 53 13.46 9.49 1.48
C SER A 53 14.32 8.24 1.45
N VAL A 54 14.87 7.95 0.28
CA VAL A 54 15.85 6.89 0.05
C VAL A 54 16.98 7.44 -0.80
N SER A 55 18.10 6.72 -0.89
CA SER A 55 19.21 7.10 -1.77
C SER A 55 18.73 7.23 -3.23
N PRO A 56 19.24 8.21 -3.98
CA PRO A 56 18.92 8.37 -5.40
C PRO A 56 19.30 7.14 -6.25
N GLY A 57 18.66 6.96 -7.39
CA GLY A 57 18.93 5.87 -8.33
C GLY A 57 18.30 4.54 -7.96
N THR A 58 17.31 4.55 -7.08
CA THR A 58 16.56 3.35 -6.70
C THR A 58 15.26 3.21 -7.49
N MET A 59 14.62 2.05 -7.40
CA MET A 59 13.29 1.80 -7.98
C MET A 59 12.23 2.80 -7.50
N ARG A 60 12.42 3.40 -6.31
CA ARG A 60 11.52 4.44 -5.82
C ARG A 60 11.47 5.65 -6.77
N ASP A 61 12.61 6.09 -7.27
CA ASP A 61 12.65 7.26 -8.16
C ASP A 61 11.87 7.00 -9.44
N GLU A 62 11.97 5.78 -9.99
CA GLU A 62 11.19 5.36 -11.15
C GLU A 62 9.69 5.34 -10.86
N VAL A 63 9.28 4.79 -9.72
CA VAL A 63 7.87 4.77 -9.29
C VAL A 63 7.34 6.18 -9.06
N VAL A 64 8.07 7.04 -8.37
CA VAL A 64 7.70 8.44 -8.13
C VAL A 64 7.53 9.20 -9.44
N ALA A 65 8.49 9.06 -10.37
CA ALA A 65 8.40 9.68 -11.69
C ALA A 65 7.19 9.15 -12.50
N LEU A 66 6.96 7.83 -12.44
CA LEU A 66 5.84 7.18 -13.12
C LEU A 66 4.48 7.67 -12.60
N LEU A 67 4.37 7.90 -11.31
CA LEU A 67 3.16 8.39 -10.65
C LEU A 67 2.99 9.91 -10.79
N GLY A 68 4.00 10.62 -11.29
CA GLY A 68 3.97 12.07 -11.49
C GLY A 68 3.94 12.86 -10.17
N VAL A 69 4.50 12.29 -9.10
CA VAL A 69 4.64 12.99 -7.82
C VAL A 69 5.86 13.91 -7.90
N PRO A 70 5.75 15.20 -7.52
CA PRO A 70 6.91 16.10 -7.50
C PRO A 70 7.99 15.61 -6.52
N ASP A 71 9.25 15.69 -6.94
CA ASP A 71 10.41 15.25 -6.15
C ASP A 71 10.59 15.98 -4.80
N ASN A 72 9.91 17.10 -4.63
CA ASN A 72 10.12 18.02 -3.50
C ASN A 72 9.25 17.67 -2.28
N ASP A 73 8.46 16.63 -2.34
CA ASP A 73 7.47 16.31 -1.31
C ASP A 73 7.90 15.18 -0.38
N MET A 74 9.20 15.11 -0.15
CA MET A 74 9.86 14.03 0.58
C MET A 74 9.55 14.04 2.09
N ASP A 75 9.11 15.17 2.62
CA ASP A 75 8.80 15.35 4.04
C ASP A 75 7.29 15.20 4.36
N GLY A 76 6.46 15.01 3.33
CA GLY A 76 5.01 14.86 3.48
C GLY A 76 4.29 16.13 3.93
N THR A 77 4.96 17.29 3.89
CA THR A 77 4.37 18.56 4.37
C THR A 77 3.54 19.25 3.30
N THR A 78 3.77 18.98 2.03
CA THR A 78 3.05 19.65 0.92
C THR A 78 1.81 18.88 0.45
N GLY A 79 1.60 17.65 0.92
CA GLY A 79 0.35 16.92 0.71
C GLY A 79 0.03 16.57 -0.74
N VAL A 80 1.02 16.57 -1.64
CA VAL A 80 0.78 16.17 -3.02
C VAL A 80 0.61 14.66 -3.10
N ALA A 81 -0.60 14.25 -3.41
CA ALA A 81 -0.94 12.86 -3.63
C ALA A 81 -0.91 12.53 -5.13
N HIS A 82 -0.56 11.31 -5.46
CA HIS A 82 -0.71 10.80 -6.83
C HIS A 82 -2.17 10.47 -7.13
N ASP A 83 -2.51 10.44 -8.41
CA ASP A 83 -3.81 9.96 -8.89
C ASP A 83 -3.84 8.42 -8.84
N MET A 84 -4.67 7.88 -7.97
CA MET A 84 -4.75 6.44 -7.72
C MET A 84 -5.26 5.64 -8.92
N GLU A 85 -6.15 6.21 -9.72
CA GLU A 85 -6.66 5.52 -10.93
C GLU A 85 -5.58 5.45 -12.01
N ARG A 86 -4.82 6.54 -12.19
CA ARG A 86 -3.63 6.53 -13.06
C ARG A 86 -2.55 5.60 -12.53
N ALA A 87 -2.36 5.54 -11.22
CA ALA A 87 -1.41 4.64 -10.58
C ALA A 87 -1.70 3.17 -10.90
N LYS A 88 -2.95 2.74 -10.89
CA LYS A 88 -3.35 1.38 -11.28
C LYS A 88 -2.84 1.02 -12.67
N ILE A 89 -3.04 1.91 -13.63
CA ILE A 89 -2.59 1.71 -15.02
C ILE A 89 -1.06 1.73 -15.10
N ALA A 90 -0.43 2.71 -14.47
CA ALA A 90 1.01 2.91 -14.52
C ALA A 90 1.77 1.74 -13.90
N LEU A 91 1.35 1.30 -12.71
CA LEU A 91 1.99 0.17 -12.02
C LEU A 91 1.74 -1.16 -12.75
N THR A 92 0.56 -1.34 -13.36
CA THR A 92 0.31 -2.52 -14.22
C THR A 92 1.25 -2.55 -15.43
N LYS A 93 1.51 -1.39 -16.06
CA LYS A 93 2.48 -1.29 -17.16
C LYS A 93 3.92 -1.53 -16.70
N LEU A 94 4.28 -1.08 -15.50
CA LEU A 94 5.61 -1.32 -14.92
C LEU A 94 5.89 -2.82 -14.72
N LEU A 95 4.86 -3.62 -14.50
CA LEU A 95 4.95 -5.06 -14.34
C LEU A 95 5.03 -5.83 -15.67
N ASP A 96 4.97 -5.17 -16.82
CA ASP A 96 5.13 -5.79 -18.15
C ASP A 96 6.61 -6.07 -18.47
N GLU A 97 7.24 -6.91 -17.68
CA GLU A 97 8.64 -7.32 -17.81
C GLU A 97 8.75 -8.75 -18.36
N LYS A 98 9.69 -8.99 -19.26
CA LYS A 98 9.84 -10.27 -19.99
C LYS A 98 9.94 -11.50 -19.09
N ASN A 99 10.59 -11.36 -17.92
CA ASN A 99 10.85 -12.49 -17.01
C ASN A 99 9.93 -12.45 -15.78
N LEU A 100 8.83 -11.70 -15.83
CA LEU A 100 7.88 -11.53 -14.73
C LEU A 100 6.53 -12.13 -15.09
N GLU A 101 6.05 -13.05 -14.27
CA GLU A 101 4.68 -13.58 -14.34
C GLU A 101 3.89 -13.04 -13.14
N VAL A 102 2.75 -12.38 -13.40
CA VAL A 102 1.94 -11.73 -12.37
C VAL A 102 0.64 -12.51 -12.17
N TYR A 103 0.36 -12.86 -10.94
CA TYR A 103 -0.86 -13.53 -10.49
C TYR A 103 -1.67 -12.59 -9.61
N LEU A 104 -2.70 -11.99 -10.18
CA LEU A 104 -3.68 -11.20 -9.43
C LEU A 104 -4.81 -12.08 -8.90
N GLN A 105 -5.56 -11.61 -7.89
CA GLN A 105 -6.61 -12.36 -7.19
C GLN A 105 -6.11 -13.73 -6.68
N THR A 106 -4.86 -13.75 -6.25
CA THR A 106 -4.15 -14.97 -5.86
C THR A 106 -3.51 -14.78 -4.48
N PRO A 107 -4.29 -14.88 -3.40
CA PRO A 107 -3.75 -14.77 -2.05
C PRO A 107 -2.82 -15.93 -1.72
N VAL A 108 -1.79 -15.64 -0.94
CA VAL A 108 -0.95 -16.65 -0.30
C VAL A 108 -1.76 -17.30 0.82
N ALA A 109 -1.79 -18.62 0.85
CA ALA A 109 -2.50 -19.43 1.83
C ALA A 109 -1.57 -20.08 2.85
N ASP A 110 -0.31 -20.34 2.47
CA ASP A 110 0.70 -20.96 3.35
C ASP A 110 2.09 -20.79 2.76
N ALA A 111 3.13 -21.03 3.56
CA ALA A 111 4.50 -21.22 3.09
C ALA A 111 4.72 -22.70 2.74
N TRP A 112 5.40 -22.97 1.62
CA TRP A 112 5.83 -24.32 1.31
C TRP A 112 7.23 -24.56 1.83
N MET A 113 7.33 -25.36 2.88
CA MET A 113 8.55 -25.62 3.62
C MET A 113 9.13 -27.01 3.32
N GLU A 114 10.45 -27.10 3.32
CA GLU A 114 11.20 -28.37 3.36
C GLU A 114 12.19 -28.30 4.55
N GLY A 115 11.80 -28.92 5.65
CA GLY A 115 12.48 -28.69 6.92
C GLY A 115 12.36 -27.26 7.39
N ASP A 116 13.48 -26.61 7.63
CA ASP A 116 13.60 -25.20 8.03
C ASP A 116 13.79 -24.23 6.83
N ARG A 117 13.73 -24.76 5.61
CA ARG A 117 13.93 -23.96 4.40
C ARG A 117 12.62 -23.74 3.64
N ILE A 118 12.35 -22.48 3.33
CA ILE A 118 11.25 -22.13 2.42
C ILE A 118 11.60 -22.51 0.98
N ARG A 119 10.66 -23.16 0.29
CA ARG A 119 10.78 -23.62 -1.10
C ARG A 119 9.76 -22.98 -2.04
N GLY A 120 8.90 -22.12 -1.49
CA GLY A 120 7.87 -21.47 -2.26
C GLY A 120 6.69 -21.07 -1.38
N ALA A 121 5.55 -20.89 -2.00
CA ALA A 121 4.31 -20.61 -1.31
C ALA A 121 3.14 -21.43 -1.88
N VAL A 122 2.20 -21.74 -1.01
CA VAL A 122 0.88 -22.25 -1.38
C VAL A 122 -0.01 -21.05 -1.65
N VAL A 123 -0.61 -21.00 -2.82
CA VAL A 123 -1.50 -19.90 -3.23
C VAL A 123 -2.90 -20.43 -3.53
N CYS A 124 -3.90 -19.60 -3.29
CA CYS A 124 -5.27 -19.89 -3.63
C CYS A 124 -5.61 -19.31 -5.00
N THR A 125 -5.94 -20.15 -5.95
CA THR A 125 -6.36 -19.74 -7.30
C THR A 125 -7.82 -20.13 -7.55
N LYS A 126 -8.39 -19.66 -8.64
CA LYS A 126 -9.75 -20.06 -9.05
C LYS A 126 -9.89 -21.60 -9.26
N GLU A 127 -8.78 -22.29 -9.53
CA GLU A 127 -8.74 -23.73 -9.71
C GLU A 127 -8.44 -24.49 -8.41
N GLY A 128 -8.37 -23.82 -7.26
CA GLY A 128 -8.01 -24.34 -5.96
C GLY A 128 -6.57 -23.99 -5.55
N LEU A 129 -6.06 -24.72 -4.55
CA LEU A 129 -4.71 -24.49 -4.04
C LEU A 129 -3.65 -24.96 -5.06
N ARG A 130 -2.61 -24.14 -5.19
CA ARG A 130 -1.45 -24.40 -6.06
C ARG A 130 -0.17 -24.09 -5.32
N VAL A 131 0.89 -24.76 -5.67
CA VAL A 131 2.25 -24.45 -5.18
C VAL A 131 3.01 -23.71 -6.27
N LEU A 132 3.55 -22.56 -5.90
CA LEU A 132 4.56 -21.84 -6.67
C LEU A 132 5.90 -22.07 -5.98
N ALA A 133 6.75 -22.88 -6.61
CA ALA A 133 8.07 -23.19 -6.10
C ALA A 133 9.05 -22.07 -6.48
N ALA A 134 9.99 -21.76 -5.59
CA ALA A 134 11.04 -20.79 -5.89
C ALA A 134 12.32 -21.07 -5.08
N GLN A 135 13.44 -20.64 -5.64
CA GLN A 135 14.73 -20.69 -4.93
C GLN A 135 14.79 -19.61 -3.83
N THR A 136 14.20 -18.45 -4.11
CA THR A 136 14.10 -17.32 -3.18
C THR A 136 12.65 -16.86 -3.08
N VAL A 137 12.17 -16.66 -1.86
CA VAL A 137 10.84 -16.10 -1.59
C VAL A 137 11.01 -14.75 -0.89
N ILE A 138 10.33 -13.73 -1.41
CA ILE A 138 10.31 -12.38 -0.84
C ILE A 138 8.91 -12.15 -0.26
N ASP A 139 8.85 -11.96 1.05
CA ASP A 139 7.62 -11.55 1.72
C ASP A 139 7.45 -10.02 1.61
N ALA A 140 6.47 -9.62 0.82
CA ALA A 140 6.04 -8.23 0.64
C ALA A 140 4.53 -8.08 0.90
N THR A 141 3.96 -8.97 1.73
CA THR A 141 2.53 -9.01 2.04
C THR A 141 2.04 -7.81 2.85
N GLY A 142 2.96 -7.06 3.45
CA GLY A 142 2.68 -5.91 4.30
C GLY A 142 2.58 -6.29 5.79
N ASP A 143 2.04 -7.46 6.08
CA ASP A 143 1.89 -7.98 7.44
C ASP A 143 2.87 -9.10 7.80
N GLY A 144 3.73 -9.53 6.86
CA GLY A 144 4.69 -10.61 7.07
C GLY A 144 4.04 -12.00 7.06
N ASP A 145 2.96 -12.17 6.30
CA ASP A 145 2.16 -13.40 6.30
C ASP A 145 2.99 -14.63 5.97
N VAL A 146 3.88 -14.53 4.98
CA VAL A 146 4.73 -15.65 4.56
C VAL A 146 5.74 -16.01 5.63
N ALA A 147 6.34 -15.04 6.30
CA ALA A 147 7.27 -15.25 7.39
C ALA A 147 6.59 -15.96 8.58
N VAL A 148 5.36 -15.55 8.90
CA VAL A 148 4.55 -16.21 9.93
C VAL A 148 4.22 -17.65 9.55
N PHE A 149 3.79 -17.90 8.31
CA PHE A 149 3.51 -19.26 7.82
C PHE A 149 4.77 -20.15 7.80
N ALA A 150 5.93 -19.54 7.57
CA ALA A 150 7.21 -20.25 7.62
C ALA A 150 7.71 -20.52 9.05
N GLY A 151 6.99 -20.08 10.08
CA GLY A 151 7.33 -20.28 11.48
C GLY A 151 8.41 -19.33 12.01
N CYS A 152 8.64 -18.19 11.35
CA CYS A 152 9.57 -17.19 11.85
C CYS A 152 9.03 -16.50 13.10
N ASP A 153 9.92 -16.12 14.01
CA ASP A 153 9.57 -15.27 15.17
C ASP A 153 9.12 -13.87 14.68
N TYR A 154 8.09 -13.32 15.29
CA TYR A 154 7.58 -12.00 14.97
C TYR A 154 7.06 -11.26 16.20
N GLN A 155 6.97 -9.96 16.12
CA GLN A 155 6.36 -9.11 17.11
C GLN A 155 5.05 -8.53 16.57
N LYS A 156 4.01 -8.52 17.39
CA LYS A 156 2.70 -8.00 17.04
C LYS A 156 2.22 -7.00 18.08
N GLY A 157 2.10 -5.74 17.68
CA GLY A 157 1.68 -4.68 18.57
C GLY A 157 2.74 -4.27 19.60
N ARG A 158 2.28 -3.58 20.61
CA ARG A 158 3.08 -3.14 21.76
C ARG A 158 3.05 -4.20 22.86
N GLU A 159 3.86 -4.01 23.92
CA GLU A 159 3.89 -4.91 25.09
C GLU A 159 2.51 -5.05 25.78
N ASP A 160 1.66 -4.02 25.71
CA ASP A 160 0.29 -4.03 26.21
C ASP A 160 -0.73 -4.68 25.24
N GLY A 161 -0.27 -5.24 24.12
CA GLY A 161 -1.07 -5.91 23.10
C GLY A 161 -1.83 -4.97 22.16
N LEU A 162 -1.68 -3.64 22.32
CA LEU A 162 -2.32 -2.70 21.41
C LEU A 162 -1.59 -2.61 20.08
N MET A 163 -2.37 -2.64 19.02
CA MET A 163 -1.92 -2.42 17.65
C MET A 163 -2.00 -0.93 17.28
N GLN A 164 -1.37 -0.55 16.16
CA GLN A 164 -1.61 0.74 15.56
C GLN A 164 -3.11 0.89 15.22
N PRO A 165 -3.72 2.06 15.44
CA PRO A 165 -5.11 2.29 15.08
C PRO A 165 -5.35 2.01 13.60
N VAL A 166 -6.46 1.35 13.30
CA VAL A 166 -6.89 1.11 11.92
C VAL A 166 -7.51 2.38 11.33
N THR A 167 -7.34 2.55 10.03
CA THR A 167 -7.96 3.63 9.26
C THR A 167 -8.93 3.04 8.26
N VAL A 168 -10.09 3.68 8.12
CA VAL A 168 -11.03 3.41 7.02
C VAL A 168 -10.94 4.61 6.07
N GLU A 169 -10.57 4.34 4.84
CA GLU A 169 -10.51 5.36 3.78
C GLU A 169 -11.61 5.12 2.76
N PHE A 170 -12.23 6.19 2.30
CA PHE A 170 -13.26 6.16 1.27
C PHE A 170 -13.25 7.47 0.48
N THR A 171 -13.69 7.41 -0.75
CA THR A 171 -13.81 8.58 -1.63
C THR A 171 -15.23 9.12 -1.58
N LEU A 172 -15.35 10.43 -1.48
CA LEU A 172 -16.61 11.16 -1.67
C LEU A 172 -16.55 11.85 -3.02
N ASP A 173 -17.66 11.77 -3.75
CA ASP A 173 -17.86 12.49 -5.01
C ASP A 173 -18.87 13.62 -4.83
N ASN A 174 -18.89 14.58 -5.74
CA ASN A 174 -19.81 15.69 -5.75
C ASN A 174 -19.80 16.51 -4.45
N VAL A 175 -18.60 16.74 -3.90
CA VAL A 175 -18.39 17.54 -2.69
C VAL A 175 -18.36 19.03 -3.06
N ASP A 176 -19.13 19.84 -2.35
CA ASP A 176 -19.08 21.30 -2.45
C ASP A 176 -17.78 21.80 -1.77
N GLU A 177 -16.79 22.16 -2.57
CA GLU A 177 -15.47 22.57 -2.08
C GLU A 177 -15.50 23.87 -1.27
N ASP A 178 -16.44 24.78 -1.56
CA ASP A 178 -16.61 26.04 -0.81
C ASP A 178 -17.16 25.80 0.61
N ARG A 179 -17.80 24.65 0.83
CA ARG A 179 -18.39 24.25 2.11
C ARG A 179 -17.64 23.10 2.78
N GLY A 180 -16.72 22.48 2.06
CA GLY A 180 -15.90 21.38 2.56
C GLY A 180 -14.76 21.87 3.47
N ILE A 181 -14.30 20.98 4.34
CA ILE A 181 -13.05 21.16 5.08
C ILE A 181 -11.98 20.43 4.29
N LEU A 182 -11.11 21.20 3.64
CA LEU A 182 -9.93 20.63 2.98
C LEU A 182 -8.79 20.62 4.01
N CYS A 183 -8.43 19.44 4.46
CA CYS A 183 -7.30 19.23 5.35
C CYS A 183 -6.15 18.62 4.57
N ILE A 184 -5.14 19.41 4.27
CA ILE A 184 -3.87 18.96 3.73
C ILE A 184 -2.85 18.99 4.87
N GLY A 185 -2.35 17.83 5.29
CA GLY A 185 -1.34 17.73 6.33
C GLY A 185 -1.90 17.66 7.75
N ASP A 186 -1.27 18.39 8.67
CA ASP A 186 -1.55 18.27 10.09
C ASP A 186 -2.90 18.88 10.47
N ILE A 187 -3.81 18.07 11.01
CA ILE A 187 -5.14 18.51 11.46
C ILE A 187 -5.09 19.56 12.57
N ASP A 188 -3.92 19.74 13.17
CA ASP A 188 -3.73 20.75 14.22
C ASP A 188 -3.82 22.19 13.70
N VAL A 189 -3.63 22.43 12.41
CA VAL A 189 -3.68 23.76 11.79
C VAL A 189 -5.03 24.09 11.14
N VAL A 190 -5.90 23.09 10.98
CA VAL A 190 -7.20 23.31 10.33
C VAL A 190 -8.19 23.95 11.30
N SER A 191 -8.72 25.10 10.91
CA SER A 191 -9.77 25.79 11.66
C SER A 191 -11.16 25.37 11.18
N PHE A 192 -12.03 25.02 12.09
CA PHE A 192 -13.42 24.71 11.82
C PHE A 192 -14.33 25.37 12.84
N ARG A 193 -15.27 26.19 12.39
CA ARG A 193 -16.20 26.92 13.26
C ARG A 193 -15.50 27.70 14.38
N GLY A 194 -14.35 28.34 14.04
CA GLY A 194 -13.59 29.19 14.98
C GLY A 194 -12.72 28.44 15.99
N GLN A 195 -12.55 27.13 15.86
CA GLN A 195 -11.65 26.32 16.68
C GLN A 195 -10.83 25.36 15.82
N ARG A 196 -9.79 24.72 16.38
CA ARG A 196 -9.05 23.69 15.67
C ARG A 196 -9.98 22.50 15.39
N PHE A 197 -9.86 21.91 14.20
CA PHE A 197 -10.68 20.76 13.82
C PHE A 197 -10.48 19.56 14.77
N LEU A 198 -9.25 19.33 15.22
CA LEU A 198 -8.96 18.31 16.22
C LEU A 198 -9.71 18.53 17.54
N ASP A 199 -9.78 19.77 18.02
CA ASP A 199 -10.49 20.06 19.27
C ASP A 199 -12.00 19.87 19.11
N TRP A 200 -12.52 20.24 17.93
CA TRP A 200 -13.92 20.00 17.59
C TRP A 200 -14.24 18.50 17.54
N THR A 201 -13.40 17.67 16.88
CA THR A 201 -13.63 16.22 16.83
C THR A 201 -13.54 15.56 18.19
N LYS A 202 -12.60 15.97 19.04
CA LYS A 202 -12.51 15.51 20.42
C LYS A 202 -13.79 15.83 21.21
N ALA A 203 -14.28 17.07 21.12
CA ALA A 203 -15.51 17.47 21.76
C ALA A 203 -16.73 16.65 21.26
N GLN A 204 -16.79 16.35 19.97
CA GLN A 204 -17.85 15.48 19.42
C GLN A 204 -17.76 14.05 19.96
N ALA A 205 -16.56 13.53 20.17
CA ALA A 205 -16.34 12.20 20.76
C ALA A 205 -16.75 12.17 22.24
N GLU A 206 -16.44 13.21 23.00
CA GLU A 206 -16.85 13.36 24.40
C GLU A 206 -18.37 13.44 24.56
N GLN A 207 -19.05 14.11 23.60
CA GLN A 207 -20.51 14.21 23.55
C GLN A 207 -21.19 12.93 23.03
N GLY A 208 -20.42 11.95 22.57
CA GLY A 208 -20.95 10.69 22.04
C GLY A 208 -21.49 10.78 20.61
N ASN A 209 -21.24 11.90 19.89
CA ASN A 209 -21.67 12.07 18.50
C ASN A 209 -20.80 11.27 17.51
N ILE A 210 -19.57 10.96 17.90
CA ILE A 210 -18.66 10.04 17.18
C ILE A 210 -18.02 9.10 18.22
N PRO A 211 -17.56 7.91 17.81
CA PRO A 211 -16.87 7.00 18.72
C PRO A 211 -15.62 7.64 19.33
N LYS A 212 -15.35 7.41 20.63
CA LYS A 212 -14.23 8.03 21.34
C LYS A 212 -12.86 7.71 20.73
N ASN A 213 -12.74 6.57 20.07
CA ASN A 213 -11.52 6.14 19.39
C ASN A 213 -11.35 6.72 17.99
N THR A 214 -12.33 7.46 17.46
CA THR A 214 -12.27 8.15 16.17
C THR A 214 -12.00 9.66 16.30
N ALA A 215 -11.34 10.09 17.37
CA ALA A 215 -11.07 11.52 17.61
C ALA A 215 -10.12 12.18 16.58
N ALA A 216 -9.47 11.41 15.71
CA ALA A 216 -8.65 11.92 14.63
C ALA A 216 -9.29 11.59 13.27
N VAL A 217 -10.05 12.53 12.73
CA VAL A 217 -10.56 12.47 11.35
C VAL A 217 -9.61 13.29 10.48
N ARG A 218 -9.07 12.69 9.43
CA ARG A 218 -8.25 13.37 8.43
C ARG A 218 -8.98 13.37 7.10
N LEU A 219 -9.05 14.53 6.47
CA LEU A 219 -9.57 14.70 5.13
C LEU A 219 -8.40 14.98 4.20
N HIS A 220 -8.22 14.14 3.18
CA HIS A 220 -7.22 14.33 2.14
C HIS A 220 -7.94 14.59 0.83
N PRO A 221 -7.84 15.81 0.25
CA PRO A 221 -8.33 16.01 -1.08
C PRO A 221 -7.51 15.15 -2.05
N PRO A 222 -8.14 14.37 -2.93
CA PRO A 222 -7.42 13.64 -3.95
C PRO A 222 -6.71 14.66 -4.87
N ALA A 223 -5.47 14.35 -5.27
CA ALA A 223 -4.66 15.21 -6.14
C ALA A 223 -5.32 15.54 -7.48
N TRP A 224 -6.29 14.75 -7.92
CA TRP A 224 -7.00 14.98 -9.18
C TRP A 224 -8.08 16.08 -9.08
N ILE A 225 -8.67 16.36 -7.91
CA ILE A 225 -9.63 17.47 -7.74
C ILE A 225 -8.96 18.80 -8.11
N GLN A 226 -7.68 18.97 -7.79
CA GLN A 226 -6.93 20.19 -8.14
C GLN A 226 -6.61 20.31 -9.63
N ARG A 227 -6.71 19.22 -10.42
CA ARG A 227 -6.31 19.18 -11.83
C ARG A 227 -7.47 19.13 -12.81
N CYS A 228 -8.65 18.76 -12.40
CA CYS A 228 -9.78 18.59 -13.31
C CYS A 228 -10.48 19.88 -13.69
N GLY A 229 -10.12 21.03 -13.10
CA GLY A 229 -10.60 22.35 -13.54
C GLY A 229 -12.12 22.39 -13.74
N LEU A 230 -12.89 21.81 -12.82
CA LEU A 230 -14.34 21.91 -12.82
C LEU A 230 -14.76 23.19 -12.10
#